data_ccdd43c5cec597d4576db0ee76d61fdb
#
_entry.id   ccdd43c5cec597d4576db0ee76d61fdb
#
_cell.length_a   1.000
_cell.length_b   1.000
_cell.length_c   1.000
_cell.angle_alpha   90.00
_cell.angle_beta   90.00
_cell.angle_gamma   90.00
#
_symmetry.space_group_name_H-M   'P 1'
#
loop_
_entity.id
_entity.type
_entity.pdbx_description
1 polymer ?
#
loop_
_entity_poly.entity_id
_entity_poly.type
_entity_poly.pdbx_seq_one_letter_code
_entity_poly.pdbx_strand_id
1 'polypeptide(L)'
;MTSQPNAGSYSGPTADVGVIGGSGLYSLFDGDTVEVETPWGAPSDALTIAEVGGRQVAFLPRHGVGHRFPPHRVNYRANLWALRTVGVRQVLGPCAVGSLKAEHDAGTVIVPDQLVDRTWGSSK
;
A
#
# COMPACT_ATOMS: atom_id res chain seq x y z
N MET A 1 -11.17 -27.55 3.13
CA MET A 1 -11.98 -26.35 2.86
C MET A 1 -11.58 -25.27 3.86
N THR A 2 -10.67 -24.41 3.51
CA THR A 2 -10.36 -23.24 4.30
C THR A 2 -11.41 -22.19 3.96
N SER A 3 -12.36 -21.97 4.88
CA SER A 3 -13.29 -20.87 4.82
C SER A 3 -12.48 -19.57 4.73
N GLN A 4 -12.57 -18.88 3.60
CA GLN A 4 -12.10 -17.52 3.47
C GLN A 4 -12.75 -16.73 4.61
N PRO A 5 -12.00 -15.98 5.43
CA PRO A 5 -12.63 -15.08 6.36
C PRO A 5 -13.47 -14.11 5.53
N ASN A 6 -14.76 -14.18 5.75
CA ASN A 6 -15.74 -13.29 5.17
C ASN A 6 -15.26 -11.86 5.44
N ALA A 7 -14.91 -11.11 4.39
CA ALA A 7 -14.83 -9.68 4.48
C ALA A 7 -16.25 -9.26 4.87
N GLY A 8 -16.49 -9.08 6.18
CA GLY A 8 -17.76 -8.63 6.69
C GLY A 8 -18.21 -7.45 5.86
N SER A 9 -19.46 -7.34 5.57
CA SER A 9 -20.07 -6.45 4.61
C SER A 9 -19.53 -5.01 4.71
N TYR A 10 -18.38 -4.76 4.04
CA TYR A 10 -17.86 -3.42 3.90
C TYR A 10 -18.80 -2.64 2.96
N SER A 11 -19.32 -1.52 3.43
CA SER A 11 -20.28 -0.68 2.71
C SER A 11 -19.76 0.74 2.43
N GLY A 12 -18.47 0.97 2.70
CA GLY A 12 -17.84 2.27 2.48
C GLY A 12 -17.37 2.49 1.03
N PRO A 13 -16.63 3.59 0.80
CA PRO A 13 -16.02 3.89 -0.50
C PRO A 13 -15.12 2.77 -0.99
N THR A 14 -15.14 2.48 -2.29
CA THR A 14 -14.37 1.42 -2.92
C THR A 14 -13.35 1.96 -3.92
N ALA A 15 -12.30 1.19 -4.17
CA ALA A 15 -11.29 1.51 -5.17
C ALA A 15 -10.84 0.24 -5.91
N ASP A 16 -10.48 0.39 -7.19
CA ASP A 16 -9.94 -0.72 -8.00
C ASP A 16 -8.43 -0.85 -7.88
N VAL A 17 -7.74 0.28 -7.73
CA VAL A 17 -6.29 0.38 -7.66
C VAL A 17 -5.88 0.85 -6.27
N GLY A 18 -4.87 0.21 -5.70
CA GLY A 18 -4.22 0.62 -4.46
C GLY A 18 -2.82 1.14 -4.73
N VAL A 19 -2.42 2.16 -3.98
CA VAL A 19 -1.06 2.68 -3.97
C VAL A 19 -0.51 2.61 -2.55
N ILE A 20 0.54 1.85 -2.34
CA ILE A 20 1.29 1.85 -1.08
C ILE A 20 2.52 2.74 -1.28
N GLY A 21 2.43 3.98 -0.84
CA GLY A 21 3.44 5.00 -1.12
C GLY A 21 4.31 5.39 0.06
N GLY A 22 5.50 5.89 -0.25
CA GLY A 22 6.39 6.52 0.72
C GLY A 22 6.01 7.99 0.98
N SER A 23 6.81 8.66 1.83
CA SER A 23 6.54 10.00 2.35
C SER A 23 6.31 11.09 1.30
N GLY A 24 6.90 10.96 0.12
CA GLY A 24 6.73 11.94 -0.97
C GLY A 24 5.34 11.94 -1.62
N LEU A 25 4.49 10.97 -1.32
CA LEU A 25 3.17 10.82 -1.93
C LEU A 25 2.01 11.19 -1.00
N TYR A 26 2.27 11.47 0.28
CA TYR A 26 1.22 11.64 1.29
C TYR A 26 0.30 12.83 1.04
N SER A 27 0.78 13.86 0.39
CA SER A 27 0.03 15.08 0.09
C SER A 27 -0.61 15.13 -1.30
N LEU A 28 -0.45 14.08 -2.12
CA LEU A 28 -0.91 14.08 -3.50
C LEU A 28 -2.40 13.72 -3.63
N PHE A 29 -2.99 13.13 -2.59
CA PHE A 29 -4.35 12.62 -2.66
C PHE A 29 -5.21 13.29 -1.58
N ASP A 30 -6.21 14.03 -2.02
CA ASP A 30 -7.28 14.54 -1.20
C ASP A 30 -8.54 13.73 -1.50
N GLY A 31 -9.10 13.10 -0.46
CA GLY A 31 -10.22 12.17 -0.64
C GLY A 31 -10.78 11.67 0.68
N ASP A 32 -11.66 10.69 0.59
CA ASP A 32 -12.32 10.09 1.74
C ASP A 32 -11.33 9.24 2.56
N THR A 33 -11.28 9.50 3.85
CA THR A 33 -10.47 8.69 4.78
C THR A 33 -11.28 7.49 5.26
N VAL A 34 -10.68 6.29 5.13
CA VAL A 34 -11.32 5.03 5.49
C VAL A 34 -10.42 4.27 6.47
N GLU A 35 -10.94 3.99 7.65
CA GLU A 35 -10.32 3.10 8.63
C GLU A 35 -10.80 1.67 8.39
N VAL A 36 -9.85 0.72 8.38
CA VAL A 36 -10.14 -0.70 8.19
C VAL A 36 -9.51 -1.50 9.30
N GLU A 37 -10.35 -2.26 10.00
CA GLU A 37 -9.87 -3.27 10.94
C GLU A 37 -9.48 -4.54 10.21
N THR A 38 -8.41 -5.18 10.65
CA THR A 38 -7.91 -6.41 10.04
C THR A 38 -7.63 -7.49 11.08
N PRO A 39 -7.69 -8.78 10.69
CA PRO A 39 -7.33 -9.89 11.59
C PRO A 39 -5.86 -9.87 12.05
N TRP A 40 -5.01 -9.08 11.39
CA TRP A 40 -3.59 -8.95 11.73
C TRP A 40 -3.26 -7.66 12.46
N GLY A 41 -4.26 -6.98 13.03
CA GLY A 41 -4.09 -5.68 13.68
C GLY A 41 -4.25 -4.51 12.71
N ALA A 42 -3.85 -3.33 13.12
CA ALA A 42 -4.02 -2.13 12.32
C ALA A 42 -3.07 -2.10 11.12
N PRO A 43 -3.52 -1.59 9.96
CA PRO A 43 -2.63 -1.20 8.87
C PRO A 43 -1.73 -0.02 9.27
N SER A 44 -0.80 0.35 8.42
CA SER A 44 0.13 1.45 8.69
C SER A 44 -0.56 2.78 8.94
N ASP A 45 -1.69 3.01 8.29
CA ASP A 45 -2.57 4.17 8.50
C ASP A 45 -3.97 3.90 7.91
N ALA A 46 -4.89 4.85 8.08
CA ALA A 46 -6.14 4.87 7.34
C ALA A 46 -5.87 4.97 5.83
N LEU A 47 -6.77 4.41 5.04
CA LEU A 47 -6.73 4.56 3.59
C LEU A 47 -7.31 5.93 3.19
N THR A 48 -6.74 6.54 2.16
CA THR A 48 -7.37 7.68 1.49
C THR A 48 -7.88 7.20 0.14
N ILE A 49 -9.18 7.34 -0.13
CA ILE A 49 -9.78 7.00 -1.42
C ILE A 49 -10.07 8.28 -2.18
N ALA A 50 -9.46 8.42 -3.34
CA ALA A 50 -9.57 9.59 -4.20
C ALA A 50 -9.75 9.19 -5.67
N GLU A 51 -10.36 10.09 -6.44
CA GLU A 51 -10.43 9.92 -7.88
C GLU A 51 -9.16 10.44 -8.55
N VAL A 52 -8.51 9.59 -9.32
CA VAL A 52 -7.31 9.91 -10.10
C VAL A 52 -7.50 9.44 -11.53
N GLY A 53 -7.55 10.38 -12.48
CA GLY A 53 -7.72 10.04 -13.90
C GLY A 53 -9.01 9.28 -14.21
N GLY A 54 -10.09 9.56 -13.52
CA GLY A 54 -11.38 8.88 -13.68
C GLY A 54 -11.47 7.50 -13.01
N ARG A 55 -10.49 7.14 -12.17
CA ARG A 55 -10.46 5.89 -11.43
C ARG A 55 -10.40 6.14 -9.93
N GLN A 56 -11.09 5.30 -9.17
CA GLN A 56 -10.99 5.33 -7.72
C GLN A 56 -9.71 4.62 -7.28
N VAL A 57 -8.87 5.34 -6.55
CA VAL A 57 -7.57 4.89 -6.06
C VAL A 57 -7.54 4.94 -4.54
N ALA A 58 -7.20 3.82 -3.91
CA ALA A 58 -6.97 3.76 -2.47
C ALA A 58 -5.47 3.95 -2.19
N PHE A 59 -5.15 5.00 -1.48
CA PHE A 59 -3.78 5.31 -1.09
C PHE A 59 -3.52 4.91 0.37
N LEU A 60 -2.39 4.26 0.62
CA LEU A 60 -1.93 3.87 1.96
C LEU A 60 -0.50 4.36 2.21
N PRO A 61 -0.28 5.20 3.24
CA PRO A 61 1.06 5.57 3.67
C PRO A 61 1.81 4.36 4.24
N ARG A 62 2.85 3.87 3.55
CA ARG A 62 3.59 2.66 3.94
C ARG A 62 4.11 2.71 5.38
N HIS A 63 4.68 3.83 5.77
CA HIS A 63 5.27 4.04 7.09
C HIS A 63 4.35 4.75 8.08
N GLY A 64 3.08 4.97 7.70
CA GLY A 64 2.16 5.83 8.42
C GLY A 64 2.50 7.32 8.27
N VAL A 65 1.52 8.18 8.51
CA VAL A 65 1.73 9.63 8.51
C VAL A 65 2.76 9.99 9.59
N GLY A 66 3.73 10.84 9.24
CA GLY A 66 4.83 11.19 10.14
C GLY A 66 5.93 10.12 10.27
N HIS A 67 5.96 9.13 9.38
CA HIS A 67 6.99 8.08 9.34
C HIS A 67 7.10 7.27 10.65
N ARG A 68 5.94 6.90 11.23
CA ARG A 68 5.83 6.22 12.53
C ARG A 68 6.48 4.84 12.57
N PHE A 69 6.49 4.14 11.44
CA PHE A 69 6.97 2.76 11.36
C PHE A 69 8.24 2.65 10.51
N PRO A 70 9.35 2.15 11.07
CA PRO A 70 10.49 1.75 10.27
C PRO A 70 10.13 0.53 9.39
N PRO A 71 10.87 0.26 8.32
CA PRO A 71 10.53 -0.80 7.33
C PRO A 71 10.22 -2.17 7.93
N HIS A 72 10.97 -2.58 8.95
CA HIS A 72 10.80 -3.88 9.62
C HIS A 72 9.60 -3.95 10.57
N ARG A 73 8.92 -2.83 10.82
CA ARG A 73 7.72 -2.74 11.68
C ARG A 73 6.45 -2.51 10.89
N VAL A 74 6.54 -2.34 9.57
CA VAL A 74 5.36 -2.19 8.72
C VAL A 74 4.54 -3.48 8.73
N ASN A 75 3.24 -3.38 9.03
CA ASN A 75 2.34 -4.51 9.02
C ASN A 75 1.82 -4.78 7.59
N TYR A 76 2.62 -5.45 6.79
CA TYR A 76 2.33 -5.70 5.37
C TYR A 76 1.04 -6.50 5.16
N ARG A 77 0.74 -7.46 6.05
CA ARG A 77 -0.48 -8.27 5.97
C ARG A 77 -1.72 -7.43 6.19
N ALA A 78 -1.72 -6.60 7.22
CA ALA A 78 -2.83 -5.67 7.48
C ALA A 78 -3.01 -4.67 6.34
N ASN A 79 -1.92 -4.15 5.79
CA ASN A 79 -1.96 -3.22 4.66
C ASN A 79 -2.63 -3.83 3.43
N LEU A 80 -2.23 -5.04 3.03
CA LEU A 80 -2.82 -5.72 1.89
C LEU A 80 -4.27 -6.13 2.14
N TRP A 81 -4.59 -6.56 3.36
CA TRP A 81 -5.96 -6.87 3.73
C TRP A 81 -6.87 -5.65 3.68
N ALA A 82 -6.43 -4.51 4.22
CA ALA A 82 -7.19 -3.27 4.18
C ALA A 82 -7.50 -2.84 2.74
N LEU A 83 -6.49 -2.86 1.86
CA LEU A 83 -6.69 -2.56 0.43
C LEU A 83 -7.69 -3.54 -0.21
N ARG A 84 -7.57 -4.83 0.09
CA ARG A 84 -8.50 -5.83 -0.44
C ARG A 84 -9.93 -5.62 0.05
N THR A 85 -10.11 -5.20 1.29
CA THR A 85 -11.43 -4.92 1.88
C THR A 85 -12.16 -3.82 1.12
N VAL A 86 -11.47 -2.77 0.70
CA VAL A 86 -12.07 -1.68 -0.09
C VAL A 86 -12.19 -1.99 -1.59
N GLY A 87 -11.92 -3.22 -2.01
CA GLY A 87 -12.13 -3.68 -3.39
C GLY A 87 -10.91 -3.70 -4.30
N VAL A 88 -9.75 -3.25 -3.82
CA VAL A 88 -8.52 -3.17 -4.61
C VAL A 88 -8.12 -4.52 -5.20
N ARG A 89 -7.79 -4.53 -6.50
CA ARG A 89 -7.35 -5.70 -7.26
C ARG A 89 -5.94 -5.56 -7.82
N GLN A 90 -5.44 -4.35 -7.94
CA GLN A 90 -4.10 -4.03 -8.44
C GLN A 90 -3.41 -3.10 -7.45
N VAL A 91 -2.18 -3.41 -7.08
CA VAL A 91 -1.40 -2.59 -6.15
C VAL A 91 -0.15 -2.08 -6.82
N LEU A 92 0.08 -0.78 -6.70
CA LEU A 92 1.32 -0.12 -7.08
C LEU A 92 2.11 0.19 -5.80
N GLY A 93 3.36 -0.22 -5.76
CA GLY A 93 4.26 0.01 -4.62
C GLY A 93 5.47 0.86 -5.02
N PRO A 94 5.30 2.14 -5.36
CA PRO A 94 6.43 2.98 -5.74
C PRO A 94 7.38 3.18 -4.56
N CYS A 95 8.68 3.10 -4.84
CA CYS A 95 9.72 3.34 -3.86
C CYS A 95 10.97 3.93 -4.52
N ALA A 96 11.67 4.77 -3.79
CA ALA A 96 12.98 5.24 -4.20
C ALA A 96 14.03 4.16 -3.94
N VAL A 97 14.90 3.92 -4.91
CA VAL A 97 15.95 2.92 -4.83
C VAL A 97 17.28 3.50 -5.33
N GLY A 98 18.39 2.92 -4.89
CA GLY A 98 19.71 3.20 -5.47
C GLY A 98 19.91 2.41 -6.74
N SER A 99 20.50 3.03 -7.76
CA SER A 99 20.87 2.36 -9.00
C SER A 99 22.27 1.80 -8.93
N LEU A 100 22.45 0.59 -9.49
CA LEU A 100 23.76 -0.02 -9.74
C LEU A 100 24.19 0.17 -11.20
N LYS A 101 23.37 0.81 -12.03
CA LYS A 101 23.65 1.06 -13.45
C LYS A 101 23.73 2.55 -13.73
N ALA A 102 24.77 2.97 -14.43
CA ALA A 102 24.99 4.38 -14.77
C ALA A 102 23.90 4.94 -15.70
N GLU A 103 23.28 4.11 -16.53
CA GLU A 103 22.21 4.48 -17.43
C GLU A 103 20.87 4.82 -16.76
N HIS A 104 20.75 4.51 -15.47
CA HIS A 104 19.54 4.79 -14.67
C HIS A 104 19.82 5.92 -13.69
N ASP A 105 19.77 7.14 -14.19
CA ASP A 105 19.97 8.35 -13.40
C ASP A 105 18.78 8.66 -12.48
N ALA A 106 19.00 9.61 -11.56
CA ALA A 106 17.95 10.11 -10.68
C ALA A 106 16.74 10.61 -11.50
N GLY A 107 15.54 10.21 -11.08
CA GLY A 107 14.28 10.52 -11.77
C GLY A 107 13.87 9.48 -12.82
N THR A 108 14.70 8.47 -13.11
CA THR A 108 14.30 7.35 -13.96
C THR A 108 13.27 6.47 -13.24
N VAL A 109 12.17 6.16 -13.93
CA VAL A 109 11.13 5.24 -13.45
C VAL A 109 11.36 3.87 -14.07
N ILE A 110 11.46 2.86 -13.22
CA ILE A 110 11.70 1.47 -13.64
C ILE A 110 10.56 0.59 -13.13
N VAL A 111 10.08 -0.30 -13.99
CA VAL A 111 9.20 -1.40 -13.61
C VAL A 111 10.03 -2.68 -13.66
N PRO A 112 10.39 -3.29 -12.51
CA PRO A 112 11.19 -4.50 -12.49
C PRO A 112 10.38 -5.69 -12.98
N ASP A 113 11.02 -6.61 -13.67
CA ASP A 113 10.46 -7.89 -14.11
C ASP A 113 10.82 -9.05 -13.17
N GLN A 114 11.77 -8.82 -12.25
CA GLN A 114 12.20 -9.79 -11.26
C GLN A 114 12.49 -9.14 -9.91
N LEU A 115 12.28 -9.91 -8.85
CA LEU A 115 12.55 -9.52 -7.47
C LEU A 115 13.26 -10.66 -6.74
N VAL A 116 14.33 -10.32 -6.03
CA VAL A 116 14.99 -11.24 -5.09
C VAL A 116 14.73 -10.76 -3.67
N ASP A 117 13.92 -11.51 -2.93
CA ASP A 117 13.66 -11.22 -1.53
C ASP A 117 14.82 -11.73 -0.67
N ARG A 118 15.53 -10.81 -0.03
CA ARG A 118 16.61 -11.08 0.92
C ARG A 118 16.25 -10.68 2.35
N THR A 119 14.99 -10.44 2.62
CA THR A 119 14.53 -10.13 3.98
C THR A 119 14.57 -11.38 4.86
N TRP A 120 14.97 -11.20 6.11
CA TRP A 120 14.98 -12.26 7.13
C TRP A 120 14.56 -11.66 8.48
N GLY A 121 13.96 -12.49 9.35
CA GLY A 121 13.53 -12.06 10.68
C GLY A 121 12.28 -11.19 10.72
N SER A 122 11.62 -10.93 9.57
CA SER A 122 10.28 -10.36 9.54
C SER A 122 9.24 -11.47 9.72
N SER A 123 8.23 -11.26 10.54
CA SER A 123 7.09 -12.17 10.64
C SER A 123 6.40 -12.25 9.27
N LYS A 124 6.55 -13.40 8.63
CA LYS A 124 5.87 -13.70 7.37
C LYS A 124 4.41 -14.02 7.61
#